data_2e46d26842fff962b0add6b74a4aa523
#
_entry.id   2e46d26842fff962b0add6b74a4aa523
#
_cell.length_a   1.000
_cell.length_b   1.000
_cell.length_c   1.000
_cell.angle_alpha   90.00
_cell.angle_beta   90.00
_cell.angle_gamma   90.00
#
_symmetry.space_group_name_H-M   'P 1'
#
loop_
_entity.id
_entity.type
_entity.pdbx_description
1 polymer ?
#
loop_
_entity_poly.entity_id
_entity_poly.type
_entity_poly.pdbx_seq_one_letter_code
_entity_poly.pdbx_strand_id
1 'polypeptide(L)'
;VTVLAFCDGEHLVPMPSSQDHKRAFDGNQGPNTGGMGAISPSPNYTPEVARRCMEEIFLPTVAALKAEGRPFQGVLYFGLMLTPDGPKVVEYNARFGDPECQAVLSLLETDLLDIFLACRNGTLDHLNIRWKDGAACCLVLASGGYPGSYAKGLPITGLEDAGQQAVVF
;
A
#
# COMPACT_ATOMS: atom_id res chain seq x y z
N VAL A 1 -3.07 6.20 7.21
CA VAL A 1 -3.32 5.94 5.77
C VAL A 1 -1.99 5.67 5.09
N THR A 2 -1.99 4.72 4.18
CA THR A 2 -0.84 4.39 3.34
C THR A 2 -1.16 4.76 1.89
N VAL A 3 -0.17 5.35 1.21
CA VAL A 3 -0.20 5.50 -0.25
C VAL A 3 1.08 4.89 -0.81
N LEU A 4 0.91 3.88 -1.66
CA LEU A 4 1.98 3.36 -2.50
C LEU A 4 2.05 4.17 -3.79
N ALA A 5 3.23 4.34 -4.35
CA ALA A 5 3.38 5.03 -5.62
C ALA A 5 4.47 4.40 -6.47
N PHE A 6 4.20 4.26 -7.77
CA PHE A 6 5.23 3.94 -8.75
C PHE A 6 6.08 5.18 -9.01
N CYS A 7 7.38 4.99 -9.13
CA CYS A 7 8.33 6.07 -9.39
C CYS A 7 9.38 5.61 -10.40
N ASP A 8 9.74 6.48 -11.35
CA ASP A 8 10.77 6.21 -12.36
C ASP A 8 12.04 7.05 -12.18
N GLY A 9 12.10 7.80 -11.06
CA GLY A 9 13.20 8.71 -10.75
C GLY A 9 12.87 10.18 -11.03
N GLU A 10 11.83 10.43 -11.81
CA GLU A 10 11.36 11.78 -12.16
C GLU A 10 9.85 11.93 -11.98
N HIS A 11 9.10 10.95 -12.46
CA HIS A 11 7.64 10.91 -12.38
C HIS A 11 7.19 10.00 -11.24
N LEU A 12 6.05 10.32 -10.67
CA LEU A 12 5.43 9.54 -9.60
C LEU A 12 3.94 9.37 -9.88
N VAL A 13 3.46 8.12 -9.85
CA VAL A 13 2.05 7.77 -10.03
C VAL A 13 1.54 7.06 -8.78
N PRO A 14 0.73 7.74 -7.95
CA PRO A 14 0.13 7.11 -6.78
C PRO A 14 -0.85 6.00 -7.16
N MET A 15 -0.85 4.96 -6.35
CA MET A 15 -1.86 3.90 -6.38
C MET A 15 -3.09 4.32 -5.55
N PRO A 16 -4.21 3.61 -5.64
CA PRO A 16 -5.30 3.76 -4.68
C PRO A 16 -4.78 3.71 -3.25
N SER A 17 -5.26 4.63 -2.41
CA SER A 17 -4.85 4.66 -1.00
C SER A 17 -5.27 3.40 -0.27
N SER A 18 -4.59 3.07 0.82
CA SER A 18 -4.96 1.96 1.67
C SER A 18 -4.92 2.35 3.14
N GLN A 19 -5.52 1.50 3.95
CA GLN A 19 -5.46 1.65 5.41
C GLN A 19 -5.22 0.27 6.03
N ASP A 20 -4.06 0.13 6.65
CA ASP A 20 -3.67 -1.05 7.42
C ASP A 20 -4.29 -1.01 8.82
N HIS A 21 -4.61 -2.19 9.35
CA HIS A 21 -5.15 -2.41 10.68
C HIS A 21 -4.14 -3.18 11.53
N LYS A 22 -3.38 -2.46 12.34
CA LYS A 22 -2.23 -3.01 13.08
C LYS A 22 -2.59 -3.65 14.42
N ARG A 23 -3.75 -3.34 15.00
CA ARG A 23 -4.14 -3.89 16.30
C ARG A 23 -4.68 -5.31 16.14
N ALA A 24 -4.28 -6.18 17.10
CA ALA A 24 -4.58 -7.62 17.04
C ALA A 24 -6.06 -7.95 17.28
N PHE A 25 -6.81 -7.12 18.01
CA PHE A 25 -8.17 -7.43 18.46
C PHE A 25 -9.19 -6.41 17.95
N ASP A 26 -10.45 -6.81 17.97
CA ASP A 26 -11.59 -6.00 17.59
C ASP A 26 -11.61 -4.67 18.34
N GLY A 27 -12.25 -3.66 17.74
CA GLY A 27 -12.33 -2.32 18.33
C GLY A 27 -10.99 -1.59 18.40
N ASN A 28 -10.02 -1.93 17.55
CA ASN A 28 -8.69 -1.33 17.52
C ASN A 28 -7.95 -1.50 18.86
N GLN A 29 -8.03 -2.68 19.45
CA GLN A 29 -7.44 -3.01 20.74
C GLN A 29 -6.32 -4.04 20.62
N GLY A 30 -5.63 -4.27 21.76
CA GLY A 30 -4.54 -5.24 21.84
C GLY A 30 -3.20 -4.69 21.36
N PRO A 31 -2.18 -5.54 21.26
CA PRO A 31 -0.84 -5.15 20.80
C PRO A 31 -0.83 -4.82 19.29
N ASN A 32 0.15 -4.04 18.87
CA ASN A 32 0.46 -3.85 17.46
C ASN A 32 1.01 -5.14 16.86
N THR A 33 0.68 -5.36 15.59
CA THR A 33 1.14 -6.49 14.77
C THR A 33 1.88 -5.97 13.53
N GLY A 34 2.28 -6.87 12.64
CA GLY A 34 2.76 -6.52 11.29
C GLY A 34 1.67 -5.97 10.37
N GLY A 35 0.40 -6.24 10.69
CA GLY A 35 -0.80 -5.87 9.95
C GLY A 35 -1.78 -7.03 9.97
N MET A 36 -3.02 -6.77 10.37
CA MET A 36 -4.09 -7.78 10.43
C MET A 36 -5.03 -7.73 9.22
N GLY A 37 -4.76 -6.82 8.33
CA GLY A 37 -5.49 -6.62 7.09
C GLY A 37 -5.44 -5.18 6.63
N ALA A 38 -5.88 -4.96 5.40
CA ALA A 38 -5.94 -3.63 4.81
C ALA A 38 -7.19 -3.48 3.94
N ILE A 39 -7.69 -2.25 3.86
CA ILE A 39 -8.74 -1.86 2.91
C ILE A 39 -8.17 -0.88 1.88
N SER A 40 -8.66 -0.93 0.66
CA SER A 40 -8.32 0.00 -0.41
C SER A 40 -9.57 0.29 -1.26
N PRO A 41 -9.89 1.57 -1.58
CA PRO A 41 -9.24 2.78 -1.07
C PRO A 41 -9.60 3.08 0.40
N SER A 42 -8.78 3.88 1.07
CA SER A 42 -9.11 4.38 2.42
C SER A 42 -10.20 5.44 2.35
N PRO A 43 -11.30 5.33 3.12
CA PRO A 43 -12.36 6.33 3.13
C PRO A 43 -11.92 7.69 3.68
N ASN A 44 -10.80 7.73 4.40
CA ASN A 44 -10.25 8.95 4.96
C ASN A 44 -9.33 9.70 3.98
N TYR A 45 -8.99 9.11 2.84
CA TYR A 45 -8.12 9.72 1.83
C TYR A 45 -8.97 10.40 0.76
N THR A 46 -9.49 11.56 1.10
CA THR A 46 -10.34 12.36 0.20
C THR A 46 -9.56 12.97 -0.97
N PRO A 47 -10.21 13.43 -2.06
CA PRO A 47 -9.53 14.13 -3.16
C PRO A 47 -8.72 15.34 -2.69
N GLU A 48 -9.20 16.08 -1.70
CA GLU A 48 -8.44 17.20 -1.12
C GLU A 48 -7.18 16.74 -0.40
N VAL A 49 -7.26 15.68 0.39
CA VAL A 49 -6.10 15.07 1.05
C VAL A 49 -5.10 14.57 0.00
N ALA A 50 -5.59 13.94 -1.07
CA ALA A 50 -4.74 13.43 -2.14
C ALA A 50 -3.96 14.55 -2.84
N ARG A 51 -4.64 15.67 -3.16
CA ARG A 51 -4.00 16.85 -3.74
C ARG A 51 -2.90 17.40 -2.83
N ARG A 52 -3.19 17.57 -1.54
CA ARG A 52 -2.21 18.05 -0.56
C ARG A 52 -1.03 17.10 -0.42
N CYS A 53 -1.28 15.79 -0.35
CA CYS A 53 -0.20 14.79 -0.30
C CYS A 53 0.70 14.89 -1.54
N MET A 54 0.12 15.06 -2.73
CA MET A 54 0.88 15.22 -3.96
C MET A 54 1.79 16.44 -3.90
N GLU A 55 1.22 17.60 -3.56
CA GLU A 55 1.91 18.89 -3.59
C GLU A 55 2.91 19.07 -2.43
N GLU A 56 2.51 18.64 -1.22
CA GLU A 56 3.28 18.91 0.00
C GLU A 56 4.28 17.79 0.35
N ILE A 57 4.07 16.56 -0.16
CA ILE A 57 4.87 15.38 0.24
C ILE A 57 5.48 14.66 -0.95
N PHE A 58 4.65 14.18 -1.91
CA PHE A 58 5.11 13.21 -2.90
C PHE A 58 6.08 13.83 -3.90
N LEU A 59 5.68 14.91 -4.56
CA LEU A 59 6.54 15.61 -5.51
C LEU A 59 7.81 16.18 -4.84
N PRO A 60 7.74 16.82 -3.66
CA PRO A 60 8.93 17.25 -2.94
C PRO A 60 9.89 16.10 -2.58
N THR A 61 9.35 14.92 -2.23
CA THR A 61 10.19 13.74 -1.93
C THR A 61 10.99 13.29 -3.15
N VAL A 62 10.33 13.14 -4.31
CA VAL A 62 11.02 12.74 -5.56
C VAL A 62 12.06 13.78 -5.96
N ALA A 63 11.70 15.06 -5.88
CA ALA A 63 12.62 16.16 -6.19
C ALA A 63 13.85 16.18 -5.26
N ALA A 64 13.66 15.95 -3.97
CA ALA A 64 14.73 15.87 -2.99
C ALA A 64 15.69 14.69 -3.28
N LEU A 65 15.14 13.50 -3.53
CA LEU A 65 15.94 12.32 -3.90
C LEU A 65 16.78 12.57 -5.17
N LYS A 66 16.18 13.22 -6.17
CA LYS A 66 16.88 13.59 -7.40
C LYS A 66 18.00 14.61 -7.13
N ALA A 67 17.71 15.64 -6.31
CA ALA A 67 18.67 16.69 -5.96
C ALA A 67 19.89 16.16 -5.18
N GLU A 68 19.70 15.11 -4.36
CA GLU A 68 20.77 14.43 -3.64
C GLU A 68 21.55 13.42 -4.51
N GLY A 69 21.26 13.33 -5.81
CA GLY A 69 21.92 12.39 -6.73
C GLY A 69 21.52 10.93 -6.50
N ARG A 70 20.38 10.69 -5.88
CA ARG A 70 19.82 9.36 -5.56
C ARG A 70 18.40 9.20 -6.10
N PRO A 71 18.17 9.38 -7.42
CA PRO A 71 16.84 9.20 -8.00
C PRO A 71 16.33 7.79 -7.71
N PHE A 72 15.09 7.68 -7.22
CA PHE A 72 14.49 6.40 -6.85
C PHE A 72 13.66 5.84 -8.00
N GLN A 73 13.86 4.57 -8.33
CA GLN A 73 13.03 3.83 -9.28
C GLN A 73 12.42 2.60 -8.60
N GLY A 74 11.10 2.45 -8.72
CA GLY A 74 10.37 1.33 -8.11
C GLY A 74 9.12 1.79 -7.37
N VAL A 75 8.85 1.18 -6.21
CA VAL A 75 7.68 1.48 -5.39
C VAL A 75 8.08 2.23 -4.13
N LEU A 76 7.61 3.47 -4.00
CA LEU A 76 7.68 4.24 -2.76
C LEU A 76 6.41 3.99 -1.93
N TYR A 77 6.60 3.79 -0.64
CA TYR A 77 5.55 3.68 0.36
C TYR A 77 5.56 4.93 1.22
N PHE A 78 4.44 5.60 1.30
CA PHE A 78 4.20 6.76 2.16
C PHE A 78 3.24 6.37 3.29
N GLY A 79 3.77 6.20 4.50
CA GLY A 79 2.96 6.07 5.71
C GLY A 79 2.57 7.45 6.22
N LEU A 80 1.28 7.73 6.24
CA LEU A 80 0.76 9.07 6.49
C LEU A 80 -0.14 9.11 7.73
N MET A 81 0.00 10.18 8.51
CA MET A 81 -0.94 10.57 9.54
C MET A 81 -1.74 11.79 9.05
N LEU A 82 -3.05 11.65 9.00
CA LEU A 82 -3.95 12.76 8.70
C LEU A 82 -4.24 13.53 9.98
N THR A 83 -3.78 14.76 10.06
CA THR A 83 -3.94 15.64 11.22
C THR A 83 -4.79 16.85 10.86
N PRO A 84 -5.31 17.60 11.85
CA PRO A 84 -6.02 18.85 11.59
C PRO A 84 -5.19 19.87 10.77
N ASP A 85 -3.86 19.83 10.91
CA ASP A 85 -2.93 20.71 10.19
C ASP A 85 -2.57 20.18 8.80
N GLY A 86 -3.10 19.00 8.41
CA GLY A 86 -2.84 18.35 7.13
C GLY A 86 -2.11 17.02 7.23
N PRO A 87 -1.74 16.41 6.10
CA PRO A 87 -1.03 15.15 6.06
C PRO A 87 0.40 15.32 6.59
N LYS A 88 0.85 14.35 7.40
CA LYS A 88 2.22 14.27 7.92
C LYS A 88 2.80 12.90 7.61
N VAL A 89 4.07 12.87 7.23
CA VAL A 89 4.78 11.61 6.98
C VAL A 89 5.17 10.98 8.32
N VAL A 90 4.80 9.71 8.49
CA VAL A 90 5.22 8.87 9.61
C VAL A 90 6.48 8.09 9.21
N GLU A 91 6.45 7.51 8.02
CA GLU A 91 7.56 6.72 7.49
C GLU A 91 7.56 6.67 5.96
N TYR A 92 8.73 6.37 5.41
CA TYR A 92 8.93 5.97 4.02
C TYR A 92 9.43 4.53 3.97
N ASN A 93 9.01 3.77 2.96
CA ASN A 93 9.58 2.48 2.64
C ASN A 93 9.83 2.39 1.12
N ALA A 94 10.85 1.62 0.72
CA ALA A 94 11.26 1.41 -0.68
C ALA A 94 10.76 0.04 -1.18
N ARG A 95 9.50 -0.28 -0.92
CA ARG A 95 8.86 -1.58 -1.20
C ARG A 95 7.34 -1.47 -1.13
N PHE A 96 6.67 -2.52 -1.59
CA PHE A 96 5.25 -2.70 -1.29
C PHE A 96 5.00 -2.87 0.22
N GLY A 97 3.78 -2.58 0.65
CA GLY A 97 3.31 -2.89 2.00
C GLY A 97 2.77 -4.31 2.12
N ASP A 98 2.74 -4.84 3.31
CA ASP A 98 2.06 -6.08 3.67
C ASP A 98 1.25 -5.79 4.96
N PRO A 99 -0.10 -5.84 4.91
CA PRO A 99 -0.98 -6.43 3.87
C PRO A 99 -1.54 -5.46 2.81
N GLU A 100 -1.03 -4.25 2.64
CA GLU A 100 -1.59 -3.27 1.71
C GLU A 100 -1.48 -3.71 0.24
N CYS A 101 -0.38 -4.40 -0.14
CA CYS A 101 -0.13 -4.86 -1.49
C CYS A 101 -1.28 -5.74 -2.01
N GLN A 102 -1.75 -6.69 -1.21
CA GLN A 102 -2.82 -7.63 -1.55
C GLN A 102 -4.13 -6.89 -1.85
N ALA A 103 -4.46 -5.88 -1.05
CA ALA A 103 -5.66 -5.09 -1.28
C ALA A 103 -5.51 -4.18 -2.52
N VAL A 104 -4.41 -3.44 -2.63
CA VAL A 104 -4.19 -2.45 -3.70
C VAL A 104 -4.06 -3.12 -5.06
N LEU A 105 -3.21 -4.15 -5.20
CA LEU A 105 -2.96 -4.79 -6.50
C LEU A 105 -4.15 -5.61 -6.99
N SER A 106 -5.07 -6.02 -6.12
CA SER A 106 -6.32 -6.65 -6.55
C SER A 106 -7.22 -5.72 -7.37
N LEU A 107 -7.00 -4.41 -7.25
CA LEU A 107 -7.70 -3.38 -8.04
C LEU A 107 -6.96 -3.02 -9.34
N LEU A 108 -5.73 -3.48 -9.54
CA LEU A 108 -4.96 -3.13 -10.73
C LEU A 108 -5.49 -3.85 -11.97
N GLU A 109 -5.66 -3.11 -13.09
CA GLU A 109 -6.00 -3.65 -14.41
C GLU A 109 -4.81 -3.69 -15.37
N THR A 110 -3.94 -2.69 -15.27
CA THR A 110 -2.75 -2.61 -16.12
C THR A 110 -1.76 -3.70 -15.72
N ASP A 111 -1.10 -4.32 -16.69
CA ASP A 111 -0.08 -5.32 -16.41
C ASP A 111 1.04 -4.73 -15.55
N LEU A 112 1.33 -5.38 -14.42
CA LEU A 112 2.31 -4.90 -13.45
C LEU A 112 3.74 -4.92 -14.03
N LEU A 113 4.04 -5.84 -14.94
CA LEU A 113 5.34 -5.90 -15.59
C LEU A 113 5.56 -4.69 -16.52
N ASP A 114 4.52 -4.27 -17.26
CA ASP A 114 4.59 -3.06 -18.08
C ASP A 114 4.87 -1.81 -17.23
N ILE A 115 4.26 -1.73 -16.05
CA ILE A 115 4.51 -0.63 -15.12
C ILE A 115 5.97 -0.67 -14.62
N PHE A 116 6.49 -1.84 -14.25
CA PHE A 116 7.87 -1.97 -13.80
C PHE A 116 8.87 -1.63 -14.90
N LEU A 117 8.59 -2.02 -16.15
CA LEU A 117 9.41 -1.65 -17.31
C LEU A 117 9.37 -0.13 -17.53
N ALA A 118 8.22 0.50 -17.39
CA ALA A 118 8.09 1.96 -17.49
C ALA A 118 8.87 2.67 -16.36
N CYS A 119 8.78 2.19 -15.12
CA CYS A 119 9.58 2.71 -14.02
C CYS A 119 11.09 2.60 -14.30
N ARG A 120 11.53 1.45 -14.82
CA ARG A 120 12.95 1.20 -15.12
C ARG A 120 13.48 2.05 -16.27
N ASN A 121 12.64 2.33 -17.27
CA ASN A 121 13.00 3.03 -18.49
C ASN A 121 12.78 4.56 -18.41
N GLY A 122 12.22 5.08 -17.32
CA GLY A 122 11.90 6.51 -17.18
C GLY A 122 10.77 6.97 -18.11
N THR A 123 9.77 6.12 -18.33
CA THR A 123 8.65 6.37 -19.25
C THR A 123 7.29 6.23 -18.57
N LEU A 124 7.26 6.40 -17.26
CA LEU A 124 6.05 6.20 -16.44
C LEU A 124 4.94 7.21 -16.79
N ASP A 125 5.32 8.41 -17.22
CA ASP A 125 4.42 9.47 -17.70
C ASP A 125 3.70 9.13 -19.02
N HIS A 126 4.23 8.18 -19.80
CA HIS A 126 3.64 7.72 -21.05
C HIS A 126 2.67 6.55 -20.85
N LEU A 127 2.60 5.98 -19.65
CA LEU A 127 1.77 4.82 -19.35
C LEU A 127 0.47 5.23 -18.65
N ASN A 128 -0.67 4.87 -19.24
CA ASN A 128 -1.97 5.05 -18.60
C ASN A 128 -2.29 3.86 -17.69
N ILE A 129 -1.99 3.99 -16.40
CA ILE A 129 -2.26 2.97 -15.39
C ILE A 129 -3.74 3.00 -15.02
N ARG A 130 -4.42 1.87 -15.21
CA ARG A 130 -5.85 1.72 -14.94
C ARG A 130 -6.09 0.87 -13.71
N TRP A 131 -7.13 1.25 -12.98
CA TRP A 131 -7.61 0.60 -11.77
C TRP A 131 -9.09 0.28 -11.90
N LYS A 132 -9.51 -0.85 -11.33
CA LYS A 132 -10.92 -1.22 -11.23
C LYS A 132 -11.66 -0.24 -10.32
N ASP A 133 -12.89 0.05 -10.69
CA ASP A 133 -13.81 0.71 -9.77
C ASP A 133 -14.17 -0.22 -8.62
N GLY A 134 -14.34 0.34 -7.42
CA GLY A 134 -14.76 -0.39 -6.23
C GLY A 134 -13.72 -0.38 -5.11
N ALA A 135 -13.74 -1.41 -4.29
CA ALA A 135 -12.88 -1.53 -3.13
C ALA A 135 -12.40 -2.98 -2.95
N ALA A 136 -11.25 -3.13 -2.30
CA ALA A 136 -10.70 -4.41 -1.90
C ALA A 136 -10.43 -4.43 -0.39
N CYS A 137 -10.58 -5.60 0.21
CA CYS A 137 -10.26 -5.85 1.60
C CYS A 137 -9.37 -7.10 1.68
N CYS A 138 -8.20 -6.96 2.29
CA CYS A 138 -7.35 -8.08 2.66
C CYS A 138 -7.53 -8.38 4.15
N LEU A 139 -7.69 -9.65 4.50
CA LEU A 139 -7.78 -10.12 5.88
C LEU A 139 -6.64 -11.10 6.14
N VAL A 140 -5.87 -10.85 7.19
CA VAL A 140 -4.79 -11.75 7.63
C VAL A 140 -5.34 -12.71 8.67
N LEU A 141 -5.25 -14.01 8.39
CA LEU A 141 -5.53 -15.07 9.34
C LEU A 141 -4.22 -15.50 9.99
N ALA A 142 -4.18 -15.48 11.32
CA ALA A 142 -2.98 -15.81 12.08
C ALA A 142 -3.27 -16.90 13.11
N SER A 143 -2.24 -17.64 13.52
CA SER A 143 -2.34 -18.62 14.61
C SER A 143 -2.78 -17.98 15.92
N GLY A 144 -3.57 -18.69 16.71
CA GLY A 144 -4.00 -18.23 18.03
C GLY A 144 -2.79 -17.88 18.91
N GLY A 145 -2.86 -16.70 19.54
CA GLY A 145 -1.75 -16.14 20.35
C GLY A 145 -0.90 -15.09 19.65
N TYR A 146 -0.98 -14.98 18.30
CA TYR A 146 -0.26 -13.92 17.56
C TYR A 146 -0.71 -12.52 18.04
N PRO A 147 0.20 -11.52 18.20
CA PRO A 147 1.64 -11.51 17.90
C PRO A 147 2.54 -11.99 19.05
N GLY A 148 1.97 -12.50 20.13
CA GLY A 148 2.73 -13.06 21.25
C GLY A 148 3.28 -14.45 20.93
N SER A 149 3.22 -15.35 21.91
CA SER A 149 3.64 -16.75 21.70
C SER A 149 2.53 -17.54 21.00
N TYR A 150 2.85 -18.19 19.88
CA TYR A 150 1.89 -18.98 19.10
C TYR A 150 2.52 -20.24 18.52
N ALA A 151 1.72 -21.26 18.25
CA ALA A 151 2.16 -22.50 17.61
C ALA A 151 2.52 -22.27 16.15
N LYS A 152 3.64 -22.87 15.72
CA LYS A 152 4.13 -22.82 14.33
C LYS A 152 4.00 -24.20 13.68
N GLY A 153 3.96 -24.21 12.34
CA GLY A 153 3.93 -25.45 11.56
C GLY A 153 2.57 -26.18 11.61
N LEU A 154 1.51 -25.52 12.01
CA LEU A 154 0.17 -26.08 11.93
C LEU A 154 -0.25 -26.25 10.47
N PRO A 155 -0.96 -27.36 10.11
CA PRO A 155 -1.46 -27.51 8.75
C PRO A 155 -2.54 -26.48 8.45
N ILE A 156 -2.47 -25.88 7.26
CA ILE A 156 -3.50 -24.99 6.73
C ILE A 156 -4.37 -25.84 5.80
N THR A 157 -5.69 -25.84 6.04
CA THR A 157 -6.68 -26.58 5.25
C THR A 157 -7.79 -25.65 4.77
N GLY A 158 -8.61 -26.10 3.81
CA GLY A 158 -9.75 -25.32 3.29
C GLY A 158 -9.38 -24.23 2.29
N LEU A 159 -8.15 -24.23 1.76
CA LEU A 159 -7.68 -23.21 0.79
C LEU A 159 -8.50 -23.25 -0.51
N GLU A 160 -8.88 -24.45 -0.99
CA GLU A 160 -9.68 -24.61 -2.21
C GLU A 160 -11.09 -24.03 -2.03
N ASP A 161 -11.72 -24.27 -0.88
CA ASP A 161 -13.06 -23.75 -0.57
C ASP A 161 -13.03 -22.23 -0.42
N ALA A 162 -12.02 -21.69 0.28
CA ALA A 162 -11.81 -20.25 0.41
C ALA A 162 -11.54 -19.59 -0.96
N GLY A 163 -10.75 -20.22 -1.81
CA GLY A 163 -10.40 -19.75 -3.16
C GLY A 163 -11.61 -19.62 -4.11
N GLN A 164 -12.75 -20.23 -3.81
CA GLN A 164 -13.98 -20.03 -4.57
C GLN A 164 -14.67 -18.69 -4.28
N GLN A 165 -14.39 -18.07 -3.15
CA GLN A 165 -15.03 -16.83 -2.69
C GLN A 165 -14.08 -15.64 -2.60
N ALA A 166 -12.78 -15.90 -2.48
CA ALA A 166 -11.75 -14.89 -2.30
C ALA A 166 -10.43 -15.33 -2.96
N VAL A 167 -9.56 -14.38 -3.23
CA VAL A 167 -8.17 -14.70 -3.60
C VAL A 167 -7.39 -15.04 -2.32
N VAL A 168 -6.75 -16.18 -2.32
CA VAL A 168 -5.89 -16.63 -1.21
C VAL A 168 -4.43 -16.41 -1.61
N PHE A 169 -3.69 -15.71 -0.77
CA PHE A 169 -2.26 -15.40 -0.97
C PHE A 169 -1.38 -16.24 -0.07
#